data_de61717c8834339d144af15397203c16
#
_entry.id   de61717c8834339d144af15397203c16
#
_cell.length_a   1.000
_cell.length_b   1.000
_cell.length_c   1.000
_cell.angle_alpha   90.00
_cell.angle_beta   90.00
_cell.angle_gamma   90.00
#
_symmetry.space_group_name_H-M   'P 1'
#
loop_
_entity.id
_entity.type
_entity.pdbx_description
1 polymer ?
#
loop_
_entity_poly.entity_id
_entity_poly.type
_entity_poly.pdbx_seq_one_letter_code
_entity_poly.pdbx_strand_id
1 'polypeptide(L)'
;MAIGARGTQEAAKPMGIAVQDRGAQDRNELDGVFGELKKDRPDALLTMIDPFTNLHLRAIVDFANNIRLPAIYDERRFVEAGGLMSYGPHVTELWRRSATFVDKILKGAKPGELPVEQPTKFEFIINLKTAQQIGLTIPPNVLVRVDRVIR
;
A
#
# COMPACT_ATOMS: atom_id res chain seq x y z
N MET A 1 9.45 4.58 -15.34
CA MET A 1 8.82 3.46 -14.61
C MET A 1 9.57 3.28 -13.28
N ALA A 2 8.86 3.38 -12.16
CA ALA A 2 9.45 3.22 -10.83
C ALA A 2 9.89 1.75 -10.62
N ILE A 3 10.93 1.53 -9.82
CA ILE A 3 11.46 0.18 -9.51
C ILE A 3 10.35 -0.75 -8.98
N GLY A 4 9.45 -0.22 -8.14
CA GLY A 4 8.32 -0.97 -7.59
C GLY A 4 7.32 -1.45 -8.64
N ALA A 5 7.01 -0.63 -9.63
CA ALA A 5 6.06 -0.98 -10.70
C ALA A 5 6.56 -2.17 -11.55
N ARG A 6 7.87 -2.22 -11.82
CA ARG A 6 8.47 -3.35 -12.55
C ARG A 6 8.33 -4.67 -11.77
N GLY A 7 8.68 -4.66 -10.47
CA GLY A 7 8.56 -5.85 -9.62
C GLY A 7 7.12 -6.33 -9.51
N THR A 8 6.16 -5.40 -9.41
CA THR A 8 4.72 -5.73 -9.39
C THR A 8 4.28 -6.37 -10.71
N GLN A 9 4.71 -5.84 -11.85
CA GLN A 9 4.38 -6.42 -13.17
C GLN A 9 4.98 -7.82 -13.34
N GLU A 10 6.22 -8.04 -12.91
CA GLU A 10 6.86 -9.35 -12.95
C GLU A 10 6.14 -10.38 -12.07
N ALA A 11 5.75 -9.99 -10.85
CA ALA A 11 5.01 -10.85 -9.94
C ALA A 11 3.58 -11.17 -10.41
N ALA A 12 2.93 -10.25 -11.11
CA ALA A 12 1.56 -10.38 -11.60
C ALA A 12 1.44 -11.33 -12.83
N LYS A 13 2.49 -11.39 -13.65
CA LYS A 13 2.52 -12.21 -14.87
C LYS A 13 2.10 -13.68 -14.69
N PRO A 14 2.71 -14.46 -13.76
CA PRO A 14 2.33 -15.85 -13.56
C PRO A 14 0.92 -16.04 -13.02
N MET A 15 0.33 -14.97 -12.47
CA MET A 15 -1.04 -14.97 -11.92
C MET A 15 -2.09 -14.57 -12.99
N GLY A 16 -1.68 -14.26 -14.22
CA GLY A 16 -2.57 -13.79 -15.27
C GLY A 16 -3.16 -12.40 -15.04
N ILE A 17 -2.52 -11.59 -14.17
CA ILE A 17 -2.97 -10.23 -13.82
C ILE A 17 -2.29 -9.22 -14.73
N ALA A 18 -3.09 -8.41 -15.44
CA ALA A 18 -2.59 -7.28 -16.23
C ALA A 18 -2.38 -6.06 -15.30
N VAL A 19 -1.15 -5.56 -15.24
CA VAL A 19 -0.81 -4.37 -14.45
C VAL A 19 -0.56 -3.19 -15.36
N GLN A 20 -1.30 -2.10 -15.13
CA GLN A 20 -1.11 -0.80 -15.75
C GLN A 20 -0.51 0.17 -14.73
N ASP A 21 0.66 0.72 -15.04
CA ASP A 21 1.32 1.72 -14.19
C ASP A 21 0.77 3.12 -14.50
N ARG A 22 0.34 3.84 -13.47
CA ARG A 22 -0.19 5.21 -13.53
C ARG A 22 0.54 6.06 -12.51
N GLY A 23 1.47 6.87 -12.95
CA GLY A 23 2.21 7.81 -12.09
C GLY A 23 1.56 9.18 -12.05
N ALA A 24 1.74 9.89 -10.92
CA ALA A 24 1.44 11.31 -10.79
C ALA A 24 2.51 11.98 -9.93
N GLN A 25 2.93 13.18 -10.29
CA GLN A 25 3.96 13.96 -9.57
C GLN A 25 3.36 15.22 -8.94
N ASP A 26 2.19 15.65 -9.41
CA ASP A 26 1.46 16.78 -8.87
C ASP A 26 -0.04 16.52 -8.79
N ARG A 27 -0.79 17.47 -8.21
CA ARG A 27 -2.23 17.34 -8.02
C ARG A 27 -3.00 17.25 -9.33
N ASN A 28 -2.61 17.98 -10.37
CA ASN A 28 -3.32 17.98 -11.65
C ASN A 28 -3.14 16.62 -12.35
N GLU A 29 -1.94 16.08 -12.30
CA GLU A 29 -1.68 14.73 -12.82
C GLU A 29 -2.47 13.66 -12.06
N LEU A 30 -2.58 13.77 -10.72
CA LEU A 30 -3.41 12.86 -9.93
C LEU A 30 -4.89 12.93 -10.33
N ASP A 31 -5.43 14.13 -10.54
CA ASP A 31 -6.80 14.31 -11.02
C ASP A 31 -6.99 13.74 -12.43
N GLY A 32 -5.96 13.84 -13.29
CA GLY A 32 -5.89 13.17 -14.59
C GLY A 32 -5.95 11.66 -14.48
N VAL A 33 -5.12 11.06 -13.60
CA VAL A 33 -5.13 9.62 -13.30
C VAL A 33 -6.51 9.17 -12.80
N PHE A 34 -7.15 9.94 -11.92
CA PHE A 34 -8.52 9.65 -11.47
C PHE A 34 -9.52 9.65 -12.64
N GLY A 35 -9.37 10.58 -13.59
CA GLY A 35 -10.18 10.62 -14.81
C GLY A 35 -10.00 9.37 -15.67
N GLU A 36 -8.76 8.94 -15.87
CA GLU A 36 -8.44 7.71 -16.60
C GLU A 36 -9.01 6.46 -15.93
N LEU A 37 -8.82 6.31 -14.61
CA LEU A 37 -9.33 5.17 -13.84
C LEU A 37 -10.87 5.08 -13.88
N LYS A 38 -11.58 6.21 -13.87
CA LYS A 38 -13.03 6.23 -14.06
C LYS A 38 -13.46 5.72 -15.44
N LYS A 39 -12.67 6.03 -16.49
CA LYS A 39 -12.94 5.63 -17.86
C LYS A 39 -12.60 4.17 -18.09
N ASP A 40 -11.39 3.75 -17.67
CA ASP A 40 -10.84 2.43 -17.96
C ASP A 40 -11.45 1.33 -17.06
N ARG A 41 -11.97 1.72 -15.87
CA ARG A 41 -12.61 0.83 -14.89
C ARG A 41 -11.82 -0.44 -14.61
N PRO A 42 -10.60 -0.35 -14.08
CA PRO A 42 -9.84 -1.53 -13.70
C PRO A 42 -10.57 -2.32 -12.60
N ASP A 43 -10.23 -3.60 -12.45
CA ASP A 43 -10.82 -4.46 -11.42
C ASP A 43 -10.35 -4.13 -10.01
N ALA A 44 -9.13 -3.59 -9.87
CA ALA A 44 -8.55 -3.19 -8.59
C ALA A 44 -7.48 -2.10 -8.75
N LEU A 45 -7.22 -1.40 -7.65
CA LEU A 45 -6.14 -0.43 -7.50
C LEU A 45 -5.10 -0.95 -6.50
N LEU A 46 -3.83 -0.92 -6.88
CA LEU A 46 -2.71 -1.03 -5.96
C LEU A 46 -2.01 0.32 -5.87
N THR A 47 -1.96 0.89 -4.66
CA THR A 47 -1.24 2.14 -4.40
C THR A 47 0.07 1.85 -3.68
N MET A 48 1.17 2.27 -4.28
CA MET A 48 2.49 2.18 -3.67
C MET A 48 2.79 3.46 -2.91
N ILE A 49 3.41 3.32 -1.74
CA ILE A 49 3.74 4.46 -0.89
C ILE A 49 4.93 5.23 -1.45
N ASP A 50 4.75 6.53 -1.52
CA ASP A 50 5.78 7.53 -1.68
C ASP A 50 5.35 8.83 -0.98
N PRO A 51 6.20 9.86 -0.88
CA PRO A 51 5.83 11.13 -0.24
C PRO A 51 4.61 11.79 -0.84
N PHE A 52 4.39 11.67 -2.15
CA PHE A 52 3.26 12.27 -2.86
C PHE A 52 1.95 11.52 -2.56
N THR A 53 1.93 10.18 -2.68
CA THR A 53 0.75 9.37 -2.36
C THR A 53 0.35 9.51 -0.89
N ASN A 54 1.33 9.63 0.02
CA ASN A 54 1.10 9.91 1.43
C ASN A 54 0.44 11.27 1.66
N LEU A 55 0.89 12.31 0.97
CA LEU A 55 0.30 13.65 1.06
C LEU A 55 -1.16 13.65 0.58
N HIS A 56 -1.48 12.85 -0.44
CA HIS A 56 -2.79 12.74 -1.06
C HIS A 56 -3.62 11.53 -0.60
N LEU A 57 -3.23 10.87 0.49
CA LEU A 57 -3.82 9.65 1.01
C LEU A 57 -5.37 9.70 1.05
N ARG A 58 -5.95 10.75 1.64
CA ARG A 58 -7.41 10.89 1.72
C ARG A 58 -8.07 11.00 0.35
N ALA A 59 -7.51 11.79 -0.56
CA ALA A 59 -8.05 11.95 -1.90
C ALA A 59 -8.06 10.62 -2.66
N ILE A 60 -7.01 9.81 -2.53
CA ILE A 60 -6.89 8.49 -3.16
C ILE A 60 -7.92 7.50 -2.57
N VAL A 61 -8.06 7.47 -1.24
CA VAL A 61 -9.03 6.61 -0.56
C VAL A 61 -10.47 7.00 -0.93
N ASP A 62 -10.80 8.28 -0.84
CA ASP A 62 -12.13 8.79 -1.18
C ASP A 62 -12.48 8.50 -2.64
N PHE A 63 -11.52 8.71 -3.55
CA PHE A 63 -11.70 8.38 -4.96
C PHE A 63 -12.05 6.91 -5.17
N ALA A 64 -11.22 5.98 -4.63
CA ALA A 64 -11.45 4.54 -4.78
C ALA A 64 -12.82 4.12 -4.24
N ASN A 65 -13.19 4.61 -3.04
CA ASN A 65 -14.46 4.30 -2.41
C ASN A 65 -15.65 4.85 -3.21
N ASN A 66 -15.56 6.08 -3.73
CA ASN A 66 -16.62 6.73 -4.49
C ASN A 66 -16.96 6.00 -5.80
N ILE A 67 -15.96 5.42 -6.47
CA ILE A 67 -16.18 4.64 -7.69
C ILE A 67 -16.32 3.14 -7.41
N ARG A 68 -16.34 2.73 -6.14
CA ARG A 68 -16.42 1.34 -5.67
C ARG A 68 -15.30 0.46 -6.23
N LEU A 69 -14.10 1.03 -6.37
CA LEU A 69 -12.92 0.32 -6.86
C LEU A 69 -12.22 -0.36 -5.69
N PRO A 70 -12.13 -1.71 -5.67
CA PRO A 70 -11.34 -2.41 -4.67
C PRO A 70 -9.90 -1.91 -4.68
N ALA A 71 -9.38 -1.53 -3.51
CA ALA A 71 -8.04 -0.97 -3.43
C ALA A 71 -7.22 -1.63 -2.32
N ILE A 72 -5.97 -1.95 -2.62
CA ILE A 72 -4.97 -2.39 -1.65
C ILE A 72 -3.84 -1.35 -1.57
N TYR A 73 -3.39 -1.10 -0.36
CA TYR A 73 -2.37 -0.12 -0.02
C TYR A 73 -1.21 -0.83 0.67
N ASP A 74 -0.02 -0.30 0.59
CA ASP A 74 1.15 -0.83 1.29
C ASP A 74 1.34 -0.26 2.70
N GLU A 75 0.43 0.62 3.16
CA GLU A 75 0.48 1.21 4.49
C GLU A 75 -0.89 1.28 5.18
N ARG A 76 -0.90 0.94 6.48
CA ARG A 76 -2.09 0.90 7.35
C ARG A 76 -2.86 2.23 7.42
N ARG A 77 -2.18 3.38 7.30
CA ARG A 77 -2.82 4.70 7.39
C ARG A 77 -3.91 4.91 6.34
N PHE A 78 -3.77 4.30 5.17
CA PHE A 78 -4.81 4.33 4.15
C PHE A 78 -6.08 3.61 4.62
N VAL A 79 -5.94 2.47 5.29
CA VAL A 79 -7.10 1.72 5.83
C VAL A 79 -7.72 2.45 7.03
N GLU A 80 -6.90 3.07 7.88
CA GLU A 80 -7.36 3.92 8.99
C GLU A 80 -8.10 5.16 8.49
N ALA A 81 -7.79 5.65 7.29
CA ALA A 81 -8.52 6.73 6.62
C ALA A 81 -9.78 6.26 5.87
N GLY A 82 -10.14 4.98 5.93
CA GLY A 82 -11.31 4.40 5.29
C GLY A 82 -11.02 3.58 4.04
N GLY A 83 -9.76 3.30 3.69
CA GLY A 83 -9.39 2.40 2.60
C GLY A 83 -9.80 0.94 2.87
N LEU A 84 -9.86 0.13 1.81
CA LEU A 84 -10.36 -1.23 1.88
C LEU A 84 -9.40 -2.19 2.61
N MET A 85 -8.16 -2.27 2.16
CA MET A 85 -7.18 -3.19 2.76
C MET A 85 -5.75 -2.68 2.59
N SER A 86 -4.87 -3.13 3.48
CA SER A 86 -3.43 -2.89 3.33
C SER A 86 -2.63 -4.13 3.63
N TYR A 87 -1.51 -4.28 2.92
CA TYR A 87 -0.50 -5.28 3.20
C TYR A 87 0.87 -4.63 3.05
N GLY A 88 1.57 -4.46 4.16
CA GLY A 88 2.86 -3.77 4.16
C GLY A 88 3.64 -3.97 5.44
N PRO A 89 4.88 -3.46 5.50
CA PRO A 89 5.72 -3.60 6.67
C PRO A 89 5.16 -2.83 7.86
N HIS A 90 5.38 -3.37 9.05
CA HIS A 90 5.00 -2.70 10.30
C HIS A 90 5.98 -1.54 10.58
N VAL A 91 5.62 -0.34 10.14
CA VAL A 91 6.51 0.86 10.13
C VAL A 91 7.09 1.18 11.51
N THR A 92 6.32 1.01 12.60
CA THR A 92 6.82 1.25 13.97
C THR A 92 7.98 0.32 14.33
N GLU A 93 7.97 -0.94 13.84
CA GLU A 93 9.09 -1.87 14.05
C GLU A 93 10.34 -1.44 13.26
N LEU A 94 10.16 -0.88 12.08
CA LEU A 94 11.27 -0.33 11.30
C LEU A 94 11.94 0.83 12.05
N TRP A 95 11.16 1.76 12.61
CA TRP A 95 11.70 2.84 13.44
C TRP A 95 12.43 2.34 14.68
N ARG A 96 11.86 1.35 15.39
CA ARG A 96 12.52 0.72 16.53
C ARG A 96 13.83 0.06 16.13
N ARG A 97 13.84 -0.61 14.99
CA ARG A 97 15.04 -1.26 14.44
C ARG A 97 16.11 -0.23 14.07
N SER A 98 15.72 0.90 13.48
CA SER A 98 16.64 2.00 13.14
C SER A 98 17.38 2.53 14.37
N ALA A 99 16.74 2.61 15.53
CA ALA A 99 17.39 3.01 16.77
C ALA A 99 18.55 2.07 17.16
N THR A 100 18.45 0.78 16.86
CA THR A 100 19.54 -0.19 17.10
C THR A 100 20.76 0.12 16.21
N PHE A 101 20.55 0.54 14.98
CA PHE A 101 21.64 0.95 14.08
C PHE A 101 22.31 2.23 14.58
N VAL A 102 21.53 3.21 15.02
CA VAL A 102 22.04 4.44 15.63
C VAL A 102 22.92 4.12 16.84
N ASP A 103 22.45 3.27 17.76
CA ASP A 103 23.22 2.87 18.93
C ASP A 103 24.56 2.21 18.58
N LYS A 104 24.56 1.29 17.60
CA LYS A 104 25.80 0.66 17.11
C LYS A 104 26.79 1.68 16.54
N ILE A 105 26.31 2.63 15.74
CA ILE A 105 27.14 3.69 15.12
C ILE A 105 27.73 4.59 16.21
N LEU A 106 26.92 5.01 17.19
CA LEU A 106 27.40 5.83 18.31
C LEU A 106 28.44 5.11 19.18
N LYS A 107 28.42 3.77 19.20
CA LYS A 107 29.40 2.92 19.88
C LYS A 107 30.64 2.60 19.02
N GLY A 108 30.75 3.20 17.84
CA GLY A 108 31.93 3.12 16.98
C GLY A 108 31.84 2.15 15.80
N ALA A 109 30.70 1.50 15.57
CA ALA A 109 30.52 0.67 14.37
C ALA A 109 30.47 1.56 13.12
N LYS A 110 31.16 1.14 12.06
CA LYS A 110 31.15 1.88 10.79
C LYS A 110 29.87 1.57 10.03
N PRO A 111 29.12 2.58 9.52
CA PRO A 111 27.87 2.35 8.80
C PRO A 111 27.99 1.37 7.62
N GLY A 112 29.11 1.42 6.87
CA GLY A 112 29.36 0.53 5.73
C GLY A 112 29.61 -0.94 6.09
N GLU A 113 29.89 -1.24 7.36
CA GLU A 113 30.08 -2.62 7.87
C GLU A 113 28.79 -3.20 8.48
N LEU A 114 27.74 -2.38 8.61
CA LEU A 114 26.46 -2.85 9.14
C LEU A 114 25.66 -3.56 8.05
N PRO A 115 25.01 -4.70 8.37
CA PRO A 115 24.23 -5.43 7.39
C PRO A 115 22.98 -4.63 6.98
N VAL A 116 22.63 -4.72 5.69
CA VAL A 116 21.31 -4.26 5.20
C VAL A 116 20.27 -5.28 5.63
N GLU A 117 19.27 -4.82 6.36
CA GLU A 117 18.18 -5.67 6.85
C GLU A 117 16.87 -5.36 6.11
N GLN A 118 16.14 -6.39 5.75
CA GLN A 118 14.79 -6.25 5.19
C GLN A 118 13.74 -6.33 6.32
N PRO A 119 12.56 -5.71 6.14
CA PRO A 119 11.45 -5.91 7.06
C PRO A 119 11.08 -7.39 7.18
N THR A 120 10.90 -7.87 8.40
CA THR A 120 10.50 -9.25 8.67
C THR A 120 9.04 -9.36 9.15
N LYS A 121 8.45 -8.25 9.58
CA LYS A 121 7.06 -8.18 10.04
C LYS A 121 6.23 -7.37 9.04
N PHE A 122 5.24 -8.04 8.48
CA PHE A 122 4.22 -7.45 7.64
C PHE A 122 2.89 -7.50 8.38
N GLU A 123 1.99 -6.57 8.07
CA GLU A 123 0.66 -6.50 8.66
C GLU A 123 -0.38 -6.48 7.53
N PHE A 124 -1.35 -7.38 7.61
CA PHE A 124 -2.50 -7.44 6.71
C PHE A 124 -3.75 -6.94 7.43
N ILE A 125 -4.29 -5.80 6.98
CA ILE A 125 -5.45 -5.16 7.57
C ILE A 125 -6.57 -5.11 6.54
N ILE A 126 -7.81 -5.41 6.97
CA ILE A 126 -9.02 -5.24 6.14
C ILE A 126 -10.06 -4.42 6.88
N ASN A 127 -10.69 -3.49 6.16
CA ASN A 127 -11.83 -2.71 6.61
C ASN A 127 -13.13 -3.31 6.05
N LEU A 128 -13.86 -4.06 6.87
CA LEU A 128 -15.12 -4.69 6.46
C LEU A 128 -16.24 -3.68 6.22
N LYS A 129 -16.22 -2.54 6.91
CA LYS A 129 -17.18 -1.46 6.66
C LYS A 129 -17.02 -0.93 5.23
N THR A 130 -15.79 -0.67 4.81
CA THR A 130 -15.50 -0.24 3.44
C THR A 130 -15.83 -1.34 2.43
N ALA A 131 -15.48 -2.60 2.72
CA ALA A 131 -15.86 -3.72 1.86
C ALA A 131 -17.39 -3.74 1.61
N GLN A 132 -18.19 -3.61 2.66
CA GLN A 132 -19.65 -3.54 2.55
C GLN A 132 -20.12 -2.33 1.73
N GLN A 133 -19.50 -1.15 1.94
CA GLN A 133 -19.86 0.08 1.23
C GLN A 133 -19.65 -0.02 -0.29
N ILE A 134 -18.56 -0.67 -0.71
CA ILE A 134 -18.25 -0.87 -2.14
C ILE A 134 -18.94 -2.11 -2.73
N GLY A 135 -19.67 -2.90 -1.91
CA GLY A 135 -20.38 -4.10 -2.35
C GLY A 135 -19.48 -5.34 -2.49
N LEU A 136 -18.33 -5.37 -1.81
CA LEU A 136 -17.38 -6.48 -1.88
C LEU A 136 -17.55 -7.41 -0.67
N THR A 137 -17.69 -8.70 -0.93
CA THR A 137 -17.67 -9.75 0.10
C THR A 137 -16.25 -10.30 0.23
N ILE A 138 -15.68 -10.23 1.44
CA ILE A 138 -14.35 -10.80 1.69
C ILE A 138 -14.52 -12.29 2.04
N PRO A 139 -13.88 -13.20 1.28
CA PRO A 139 -14.00 -14.64 1.52
C PRO A 139 -13.44 -15.06 2.89
N PRO A 140 -14.03 -16.06 3.56
CA PRO A 140 -13.58 -16.52 4.88
C PRO A 140 -12.12 -16.96 4.91
N ASN A 141 -11.61 -17.61 3.86
CA ASN A 141 -10.22 -18.02 3.72
C ASN A 141 -9.23 -16.85 3.61
N VAL A 142 -9.68 -15.67 3.24
CA VAL A 142 -8.89 -14.42 3.30
C VAL A 142 -8.89 -13.88 4.73
N LEU A 143 -10.08 -13.85 5.39
CA LEU A 143 -10.23 -13.30 6.74
C LEU A 143 -9.39 -14.03 7.80
N VAL A 144 -9.15 -15.32 7.66
CA VAL A 144 -8.30 -16.08 8.61
C VAL A 144 -6.81 -15.72 8.50
N ARG A 145 -6.43 -14.99 7.46
CA ARG A 145 -5.04 -14.55 7.23
C ARG A 145 -4.81 -13.09 7.62
N VAL A 146 -5.86 -12.40 8.06
CA VAL A 146 -5.84 -10.98 8.39
C VAL A 146 -5.36 -10.80 9.83
N ASP A 147 -4.36 -9.95 10.03
CA ASP A 147 -3.86 -9.62 11.36
C ASP A 147 -4.83 -8.71 12.12
N ARG A 148 -5.52 -7.82 11.39
CA ARG A 148 -6.46 -6.86 11.99
C ARG A 148 -7.65 -6.58 11.08
N VAL A 149 -8.86 -6.67 11.65
CA VAL A 149 -10.12 -6.32 10.99
C VAL A 149 -10.70 -5.05 11.60
N ILE A 150 -11.00 -4.05 10.75
CA ILE A 150 -11.78 -2.85 11.12
C ILE A 150 -13.26 -3.12 10.77
N ARG A 151 -14.14 -2.87 11.76
CA ARG A 151 -15.60 -3.10 11.66
C ARG A 151 -16.37 -1.81 11.86
#